data_35abef768222dd3023a0197b3d50a848
#
_entry.id   35abef768222dd3023a0197b3d50a848
#
_cell.length_a   1.000
_cell.length_b   1.000
_cell.length_c   1.000
_cell.angle_alpha   90.00
_cell.angle_beta   90.00
_cell.angle_gamma   90.00
#
_symmetry.space_group_name_H-M   'P 1'
#
loop_
_entity.id
_entity.type
_entity.pdbx_description
1 polymer ?
#
loop_
_entity_poly.entity_id
_entity_poly.type
_entity_poly.pdbx_seq_one_letter_code
_entity_poly.pdbx_strand_id
1 'polypeptide(L)'
;MSLQSNNSDNSEFKNNISNSENISNTEQPETTDEITETEYSSDESEIKRKKRKKIEFSVSDDNANIPVAKYQKKKTKKTKKEKKKKSKVFVFFTALGTTIVAILLIIAIVLGVLLLNGKNSVLNANESGPSQEQLPASAKVEDDYIVYNGEKYKYNDKVTTILFAGIDKNTDEHLDGVLGTAGQADAIFVMALNTETGKYKLMAVSRDTMVDVNVCDSLGNFKGTEKMQICLAHAYGDGKETSNENLKRSVSRLFFGIPVNAYMTIDLDAIPVLNDAVGGVTVNVIEDLSDKDPELVKGKTVTLKGKQAETYVRTRDIYGDENQNNLRMERQKSYLNSFIKQTLALTKQDISTPINLYNSIADYTRTDIDASKISYLASVFLQNGFSSDEDFIKVPGETVLGEKYAEYYTDRDEFFKIILDTYYTKVE
;
A
#
# COMPACT_ATOMS: atom_id res chain seq x y z
N MET A 1 -20.22 8.96 -65.11
CA MET A 1 -19.33 10.13 -64.97
C MET A 1 -18.36 9.75 -63.90
N SER A 2 -17.29 9.03 -64.13
CA SER A 2 -16.01 9.27 -64.79
C SER A 2 -15.31 10.50 -64.27
N LEU A 3 -14.17 10.26 -63.63
CA LEU A 3 -12.81 10.72 -63.85
C LEU A 3 -12.08 10.77 -62.53
N GLN A 4 -11.08 9.93 -62.37
CA GLN A 4 -9.63 9.99 -62.61
C GLN A 4 -8.90 10.54 -61.35
N SER A 5 -8.15 9.72 -60.67
CA SER A 5 -6.72 9.36 -60.73
C SER A 5 -5.75 10.55 -60.88
N ASN A 6 -4.88 10.72 -59.91
CA ASN A 6 -3.49 11.05 -60.16
C ASN A 6 -2.56 10.52 -59.08
N ASN A 7 -1.65 9.69 -59.54
CA ASN A 7 -0.37 9.29 -58.96
C ASN A 7 0.68 10.37 -59.20
N SER A 8 1.66 10.49 -58.37
CA SER A 8 3.10 10.79 -58.58
C SER A 8 3.64 11.37 -57.28
N ASP A 9 4.81 11.21 -56.79
CA ASP A 9 5.98 10.42 -57.17
C ASP A 9 6.92 10.36 -55.95
N ASN A 10 7.60 9.24 -55.89
CA ASN A 10 8.92 8.96 -55.36
C ASN A 10 9.94 10.11 -55.28
N SER A 11 10.76 10.10 -54.22
CA SER A 11 12.25 10.05 -54.29
C SER A 11 12.81 10.12 -52.88
N GLU A 12 13.43 9.08 -52.45
CA GLU A 12 14.87 8.88 -52.25
C GLU A 12 15.59 9.95 -51.40
N PHE A 13 16.00 9.55 -50.20
CA PHE A 13 17.37 9.85 -49.74
C PHE A 13 17.94 8.67 -48.97
N LYS A 14 18.91 8.04 -49.64
CA LYS A 14 19.86 7.06 -49.11
C LYS A 14 21.07 7.77 -48.56
N ASN A 15 21.65 7.14 -47.58
CA ASN A 15 23.06 7.05 -47.19
C ASN A 15 23.79 8.27 -46.61
N ASN A 16 24.28 8.09 -45.39
CA ASN A 16 25.75 8.13 -45.21
C ASN A 16 26.17 7.32 -43.98
N ILE A 17 26.91 6.27 -44.28
CA ILE A 17 27.82 5.52 -43.42
C ILE A 17 29.14 6.27 -43.44
N SER A 18 29.77 6.49 -42.31
CA SER A 18 31.23 6.51 -42.22
C SER A 18 31.70 6.22 -40.79
N ASN A 19 32.38 5.10 -40.77
CA ASN A 19 33.37 4.60 -39.82
C ASN A 19 34.27 5.67 -39.20
N SER A 20 34.64 5.41 -37.96
CA SER A 20 36.06 5.47 -37.56
C SER A 20 36.28 4.56 -36.37
N GLU A 21 37.12 3.57 -36.65
CA GLU A 21 37.86 2.69 -35.74
C GLU A 21 38.86 3.52 -34.91
N ASN A 22 39.19 3.10 -33.74
CA ASN A 22 40.43 2.50 -33.28
C ASN A 22 40.86 2.90 -31.84
N ILE A 23 41.19 1.84 -31.12
CA ILE A 23 42.42 1.60 -30.29
C ILE A 23 42.49 2.44 -29.00
N SER A 24 42.63 1.84 -27.82
CA SER A 24 43.71 0.98 -27.35
C SER A 24 43.47 0.45 -25.93
N ASN A 25 43.99 -0.75 -25.76
CA ASN A 25 44.34 -1.43 -24.50
C ASN A 25 45.04 -0.56 -23.49
N THR A 26 44.75 -0.79 -22.21
CA THR A 26 45.78 -0.95 -21.15
C THR A 26 45.19 -1.65 -19.93
N GLU A 27 45.63 -2.84 -19.71
CA GLU A 27 46.24 -3.47 -18.55
C GLU A 27 45.56 -3.27 -17.16
N GLN A 28 45.21 -4.47 -16.63
CA GLN A 28 45.07 -4.77 -15.21
C GLN A 28 46.42 -4.61 -14.49
N PRO A 29 46.42 -4.45 -13.17
CA PRO A 29 47.08 -5.47 -12.38
C PRO A 29 46.20 -6.08 -11.29
N GLU A 30 46.33 -7.39 -11.22
CA GLU A 30 46.02 -8.22 -10.07
C GLU A 30 46.86 -7.81 -8.86
N THR A 31 46.20 -7.73 -7.70
CA THR A 31 46.91 -7.98 -6.43
C THR A 31 46.05 -8.87 -5.56
N THR A 32 46.53 -10.09 -5.44
CA THR A 32 46.23 -11.02 -4.37
C THR A 32 46.78 -10.48 -3.06
N ASP A 33 45.98 -10.47 -2.00
CA ASP A 33 46.44 -10.51 -0.61
C ASP A 33 45.49 -11.36 0.24
N GLU A 34 46.04 -12.47 0.58
CA GLU A 34 46.09 -13.32 1.75
C GLU A 34 45.07 -13.07 2.86
N ILE A 35 44.33 -14.15 3.08
CA ILE A 35 43.54 -14.45 4.29
C ILE A 35 44.53 -14.79 5.40
N THR A 36 44.59 -14.03 6.46
CA THR A 36 45.16 -14.43 7.74
C THR A 36 44.03 -14.63 8.75
N GLU A 37 43.84 -15.91 9.06
CA GLU A 37 43.17 -16.36 10.27
C GLU A 37 43.96 -15.86 11.50
N THR A 38 43.26 -15.22 12.44
CA THR A 38 43.81 -15.03 13.79
C THR A 38 42.89 -15.71 14.79
N GLU A 39 43.56 -16.68 15.43
CA GLU A 39 43.09 -17.53 16.50
C GLU A 39 42.44 -16.76 17.67
N TYR A 40 41.43 -17.38 18.21
CA TYR A 40 40.81 -17.09 19.49
C TYR A 40 41.71 -17.62 20.62
N SER A 41 42.40 -16.77 21.34
CA SER A 41 43.07 -17.12 22.58
C SER A 41 42.28 -16.58 23.78
N SER A 42 41.79 -17.52 24.54
CA SER A 42 41.24 -17.35 25.88
C SER A 42 42.34 -16.95 26.84
N ASP A 43 42.20 -15.82 27.51
CA ASP A 43 43.02 -15.48 28.68
C ASP A 43 42.18 -15.26 29.92
N GLU A 44 42.27 -16.23 30.82
CA GLU A 44 41.92 -16.15 32.23
C GLU A 44 42.91 -15.24 32.95
N SER A 45 42.49 -14.13 33.48
CA SER A 45 43.30 -13.32 34.39
C SER A 45 42.67 -13.16 35.75
N GLU A 46 43.22 -13.88 36.62
CA GLU A 46 43.71 -13.53 38.01
C GLU A 46 42.85 -12.59 38.83
N ILE A 47 42.13 -13.21 39.73
CA ILE A 47 41.55 -12.57 40.94
C ILE A 47 42.66 -12.36 41.96
N LYS A 48 43.19 -11.16 42.11
CA LYS A 48 44.08 -10.78 43.22
C LYS A 48 43.30 -10.73 44.55
N ARG A 49 43.46 -11.77 45.38
CA ARG A 49 43.06 -11.83 46.80
C ARG A 49 43.95 -10.89 47.63
N LYS A 50 43.41 -9.81 48.16
CA LYS A 50 44.04 -9.02 49.24
C LYS A 50 44.09 -9.82 50.52
N LYS A 51 45.34 -10.11 50.99
CA LYS A 51 45.65 -10.75 52.27
C LYS A 51 45.04 -9.93 53.44
N ARG A 52 44.19 -10.56 54.25
CA ARG A 52 43.80 -10.09 55.56
C ARG A 52 45.00 -10.29 56.53
N LYS A 53 45.46 -9.20 57.14
CA LYS A 53 46.39 -9.27 58.27
C LYS A 53 45.68 -9.86 59.51
N LYS A 54 46.21 -11.00 59.99
CA LYS A 54 45.83 -11.65 61.22
C LYS A 54 46.45 -10.83 62.34
N ILE A 55 45.62 -10.36 63.28
CA ILE A 55 46.10 -9.74 64.52
C ILE A 55 46.09 -10.86 65.58
N GLU A 56 47.28 -11.26 66.01
CA GLU A 56 47.46 -12.15 67.17
C GLU A 56 47.31 -11.36 68.48
N PHE A 57 46.45 -11.84 69.33
CA PHE A 57 46.35 -11.38 70.73
C PHE A 57 47.29 -12.25 71.60
N SER A 58 48.28 -11.63 72.24
CA SER A 58 48.99 -12.22 73.33
C SER A 58 48.42 -11.67 74.62
N VAL A 59 47.93 -12.57 75.44
CA VAL A 59 47.51 -12.30 76.82
C VAL A 59 48.77 -12.36 77.70
N SER A 60 49.05 -11.31 78.46
CA SER A 60 49.88 -11.37 79.62
C SER A 60 49.15 -10.67 80.77
N ASP A 61 48.91 -11.46 81.82
CA ASP A 61 48.46 -11.02 83.11
C ASP A 61 49.51 -10.09 83.77
N ASP A 62 49.03 -9.02 84.37
CA ASP A 62 49.34 -8.72 85.77
C ASP A 62 48.86 -7.33 86.20
N ASN A 63 48.06 -7.36 87.19
CA ASN A 63 47.87 -6.47 88.36
C ASN A 63 47.94 -4.93 88.31
N ALA A 64 46.83 -4.38 88.74
CA ALA A 64 46.70 -3.29 89.70
C ALA A 64 46.81 -1.82 89.29
N ASN A 65 45.78 -1.16 89.64
CA ASN A 65 45.60 0.24 89.99
C ASN A 65 44.75 1.08 88.99
N ILE A 66 43.56 1.34 89.53
CA ILE A 66 42.60 2.29 88.90
C ILE A 66 43.02 3.71 89.36
N PRO A 67 43.06 4.66 88.43
CA PRO A 67 42.59 6.00 88.74
C PRO A 67 41.47 6.47 87.80
N VAL A 68 40.45 7.00 88.43
CA VAL A 68 39.28 7.64 87.78
C VAL A 68 39.69 8.80 86.87
N ALA A 69 39.49 8.70 85.63
CA ALA A 69 39.74 9.78 84.62
C ALA A 69 38.40 10.41 84.24
N LYS A 70 38.32 11.70 84.41
CA LYS A 70 37.21 12.63 84.12
C LYS A 70 36.78 12.53 82.64
N TYR A 71 35.49 12.33 82.47
CA TYR A 71 34.85 12.39 81.17
C TYR A 71 34.91 13.80 80.58
N GLN A 72 35.75 14.06 79.56
CA GLN A 72 35.68 15.24 78.74
C GLN A 72 34.81 14.95 77.49
N LYS A 73 33.65 15.64 77.41
CA LYS A 73 32.80 15.63 76.19
C LYS A 73 33.59 16.14 75.02
N LYS A 74 34.05 15.22 74.15
CA LYS A 74 34.57 15.58 72.84
C LYS A 74 33.40 16.05 71.96
N LYS A 75 33.40 17.34 71.56
CA LYS A 75 32.55 17.90 70.53
C LYS A 75 32.82 17.16 69.22
N THR A 76 31.83 16.40 68.72
CA THR A 76 31.87 15.78 67.41
C THR A 76 31.86 16.90 66.34
N LYS A 77 32.98 17.11 65.69
CA LYS A 77 33.05 17.92 64.46
C LYS A 77 32.19 17.22 63.38
N LYS A 78 31.09 17.88 62.92
CA LYS A 78 30.34 17.50 61.75
C LYS A 78 31.30 17.47 60.57
N THR A 79 31.69 16.31 60.12
CA THR A 79 32.44 16.15 58.87
C THR A 79 31.53 16.60 57.72
N LYS A 80 31.87 17.72 57.08
CA LYS A 80 31.31 18.18 55.83
C LYS A 80 31.49 17.04 54.82
N LYS A 81 30.36 16.39 54.35
CA LYS A 81 30.41 15.45 53.25
C LYS A 81 30.94 16.20 52.01
N GLU A 82 32.17 15.92 51.63
CA GLU A 82 32.70 16.38 50.35
C GLU A 82 31.85 15.80 49.23
N LYS A 83 31.16 16.67 48.49
CA LYS A 83 30.50 16.29 47.23
C LYS A 83 31.58 15.83 46.29
N LYS A 84 31.74 14.52 46.08
CA LYS A 84 32.58 13.95 45.03
C LYS A 84 32.18 14.60 43.72
N LYS A 85 33.07 15.40 43.11
CA LYS A 85 32.89 15.92 41.77
C LYS A 85 32.76 14.73 40.82
N LYS A 86 31.57 14.57 40.20
CA LYS A 86 31.36 13.55 39.15
C LYS A 86 32.37 13.78 38.07
N SER A 87 33.02 12.73 37.59
CA SER A 87 33.97 12.77 36.47
C SER A 87 33.29 13.46 35.26
N LYS A 88 33.99 14.35 34.56
CA LYS A 88 33.50 15.00 33.34
C LYS A 88 33.01 14.00 32.32
N VAL A 89 33.68 12.84 32.22
CA VAL A 89 33.32 11.71 31.36
C VAL A 89 31.97 11.11 31.78
N PHE A 90 31.69 10.93 33.07
CA PHE A 90 30.41 10.44 33.57
C PHE A 90 29.26 11.41 33.27
N VAL A 91 29.50 12.73 33.39
CA VAL A 91 28.51 13.76 33.05
C VAL A 91 28.24 13.77 31.55
N PHE A 92 29.26 13.58 30.69
CA PHE A 92 29.12 13.49 29.25
C PHE A 92 28.26 12.30 28.84
N PHE A 93 28.53 11.09 29.34
CA PHE A 93 27.73 9.91 29.01
C PHE A 93 26.29 9.97 29.55
N THR A 94 26.07 10.60 30.68
CA THR A 94 24.70 10.80 31.20
C THR A 94 23.94 11.82 30.34
N ALA A 95 24.58 12.90 29.88
CA ALA A 95 23.98 13.87 28.97
C ALA A 95 23.68 13.26 27.61
N LEU A 96 24.61 12.47 27.05
CA LEU A 96 24.40 11.75 25.79
C LEU A 96 23.24 10.74 25.90
N GLY A 97 23.19 9.97 26.98
CA GLY A 97 22.09 9.02 27.24
C GLY A 97 20.73 9.72 27.34
N THR A 98 20.65 10.86 28.04
CA THR A 98 19.40 11.62 28.16
C THR A 98 18.95 12.24 26.84
N THR A 99 19.89 12.70 26.00
CA THR A 99 19.55 13.22 24.66
C THR A 99 19.04 12.12 23.73
N ILE A 100 19.63 10.92 23.74
CA ILE A 100 19.15 9.78 22.97
C ILE A 100 17.73 9.40 23.40
N VAL A 101 17.48 9.28 24.71
CA VAL A 101 16.14 8.96 25.23
C VAL A 101 15.12 10.04 24.85
N ALA A 102 15.50 11.33 24.91
CA ALA A 102 14.62 12.42 24.49
C ALA A 102 14.28 12.34 22.99
N ILE A 103 15.26 12.04 22.14
CA ILE A 103 15.03 11.86 20.69
C ILE A 103 14.09 10.67 20.44
N LEU A 104 14.30 9.53 21.11
CA LEU A 104 13.44 8.36 20.98
C LEU A 104 12.00 8.65 21.44
N LEU A 105 11.82 9.44 22.51
CA LEU A 105 10.50 9.87 22.97
C LEU A 105 9.82 10.79 21.95
N ILE A 106 10.55 11.73 21.34
CA ILE A 106 10.00 12.59 20.28
C ILE A 106 9.57 11.75 19.09
N ILE A 107 10.39 10.81 18.63
CA ILE A 107 10.05 9.90 17.54
C ILE A 107 8.79 9.09 17.88
N ALA A 108 8.70 8.54 19.10
CA ALA A 108 7.52 7.79 19.54
C ALA A 108 6.25 8.66 19.57
N ILE A 109 6.35 9.92 20.01
CA ILE A 109 5.23 10.87 19.99
C ILE A 109 4.81 11.19 18.55
N VAL A 110 5.76 11.47 17.66
CA VAL A 110 5.46 11.76 16.24
C VAL A 110 4.78 10.57 15.57
N LEU A 111 5.29 9.36 15.76
CA LEU A 111 4.67 8.13 15.26
C LEU A 111 3.27 7.93 15.85
N GLY A 112 3.10 8.16 17.16
CA GLY A 112 1.79 8.08 17.81
C GLY A 112 0.78 9.07 17.23
N VAL A 113 1.17 10.31 16.98
CA VAL A 113 0.33 11.34 16.33
C VAL A 113 -0.02 10.95 14.90
N LEU A 114 0.95 10.46 14.12
CA LEU A 114 0.70 9.99 12.76
C LEU A 114 -0.30 8.83 12.73
N LEU A 115 -0.15 7.85 13.62
CA LEU A 115 -1.08 6.72 13.72
C LEU A 115 -2.50 7.15 14.11
N LEU A 116 -2.63 8.05 15.10
CA LEU A 116 -3.94 8.57 15.53
C LEU A 116 -4.61 9.40 14.44
N ASN A 117 -3.87 10.30 13.79
CA ASN A 117 -4.40 11.10 12.68
C ASN A 117 -4.79 10.21 11.51
N GLY A 118 -3.96 9.22 11.15
CA GLY A 118 -4.26 8.25 10.11
C GLY A 118 -5.51 7.45 10.41
N LYS A 119 -5.66 6.95 11.65
CA LYS A 119 -6.86 6.26 12.09
C LYS A 119 -8.11 7.12 11.94
N ASN A 120 -8.06 8.35 12.45
CA ASN A 120 -9.19 9.27 12.37
C ASN A 120 -9.53 9.62 10.91
N SER A 121 -8.53 9.89 10.07
CA SER A 121 -8.72 10.21 8.66
C SER A 121 -9.28 9.03 7.85
N VAL A 122 -8.92 7.79 8.20
CA VAL A 122 -9.42 6.58 7.53
C VAL A 122 -10.84 6.24 7.97
N LEU A 123 -11.17 6.41 9.26
CA LEU A 123 -12.46 5.99 9.82
C LEU A 123 -13.54 7.08 9.80
N ASN A 124 -13.18 8.36 9.96
CA ASN A 124 -14.17 9.46 10.09
C ASN A 124 -14.77 9.94 8.76
N ALA A 125 -14.38 9.37 7.62
CA ALA A 125 -15.02 9.67 6.34
C ALA A 125 -16.46 9.08 6.24
N ASN A 126 -16.96 8.45 7.29
CA ASN A 126 -18.14 7.56 7.29
C ASN A 126 -19.40 8.18 7.94
N GLU A 127 -19.58 9.49 7.92
CA GLU A 127 -20.68 10.11 8.68
C GLU A 127 -22.08 9.89 8.11
N SER A 128 -22.27 9.30 6.93
CA SER A 128 -23.61 9.06 6.40
C SER A 128 -23.72 7.64 5.85
N GLY A 129 -24.49 6.83 6.55
CA GLY A 129 -24.94 5.54 6.03
C GLY A 129 -25.79 5.71 4.75
N PRO A 130 -26.14 4.60 4.07
CA PRO A 130 -26.92 4.61 2.84
C PRO A 130 -28.27 5.28 3.06
N SER A 131 -28.70 6.10 2.10
CA SER A 131 -30.08 6.59 2.07
C SER A 131 -31.02 5.52 1.55
N GLN A 132 -32.29 5.58 1.96
CA GLN A 132 -33.31 4.62 1.49
C GLN A 132 -33.39 4.52 -0.04
N GLU A 133 -33.15 5.60 -0.76
CA GLU A 133 -33.19 5.67 -2.23
C GLU A 133 -32.06 4.83 -2.88
N GLN A 134 -30.99 4.59 -2.18
CA GLN A 134 -29.83 3.82 -2.67
C GLN A 134 -30.01 2.32 -2.47
N LEU A 135 -30.88 1.90 -1.55
CA LEU A 135 -31.09 0.50 -1.21
C LEU A 135 -31.96 -0.23 -2.24
N PRO A 136 -31.83 -1.56 -2.35
CA PRO A 136 -32.78 -2.38 -3.10
C PRO A 136 -34.16 -2.33 -2.43
N ALA A 137 -35.22 -2.58 -3.21
CA ALA A 137 -36.59 -2.54 -2.71
C ALA A 137 -36.87 -3.53 -1.56
N SER A 138 -36.05 -4.56 -1.43
CA SER A 138 -36.08 -5.58 -0.38
C SER A 138 -35.51 -5.12 0.97
N ALA A 139 -34.87 -3.93 1.02
CA ALA A 139 -34.23 -3.38 2.20
C ALA A 139 -34.87 -2.05 2.64
N LYS A 140 -34.87 -1.80 3.95
CA LYS A 140 -35.37 -0.55 4.55
C LYS A 140 -34.38 -0.02 5.57
N VAL A 141 -34.28 1.33 5.65
CA VAL A 141 -33.59 2.01 6.75
C VAL A 141 -34.59 2.20 7.89
N GLU A 142 -34.27 1.70 9.08
CA GLU A 142 -35.01 1.93 10.32
C GLU A 142 -34.04 2.41 11.40
N ASP A 143 -34.16 3.67 11.78
CA ASP A 143 -33.22 4.33 12.68
C ASP A 143 -31.74 4.19 12.19
N ASP A 144 -30.88 3.56 13.00
CA ASP A 144 -29.46 3.29 12.68
C ASP A 144 -29.23 1.88 12.07
N TYR A 145 -30.30 1.23 11.63
CA TYR A 145 -30.25 -0.15 11.11
C TYR A 145 -30.75 -0.23 9.69
N ILE A 146 -30.24 -1.22 8.97
CA ILE A 146 -30.89 -1.72 7.74
C ILE A 146 -31.68 -2.95 8.11
N VAL A 147 -32.95 -2.99 7.71
CA VAL A 147 -33.80 -4.18 7.79
C VAL A 147 -33.83 -4.83 6.43
N TYR A 148 -33.37 -6.07 6.34
CA TYR A 148 -33.38 -6.88 5.13
C TYR A 148 -33.88 -8.29 5.45
N ASN A 149 -34.92 -8.77 4.74
CA ASN A 149 -35.57 -10.06 4.98
C ASN A 149 -36.02 -10.29 6.44
N GLY A 150 -36.42 -9.21 7.14
CA GLY A 150 -36.85 -9.25 8.53
C GLY A 150 -35.72 -9.28 9.57
N GLU A 151 -34.50 -9.24 9.15
CA GLU A 151 -33.31 -9.17 10.01
C GLU A 151 -32.73 -7.77 10.06
N LYS A 152 -32.17 -7.37 11.21
CA LYS A 152 -31.56 -6.06 11.42
C LYS A 152 -30.05 -6.13 11.28
N TYR A 153 -29.48 -5.14 10.61
CA TYR A 153 -28.06 -5.02 10.33
C TYR A 153 -27.57 -3.65 10.75
N LYS A 154 -26.51 -3.59 11.55
CA LYS A 154 -25.85 -2.37 11.97
C LYS A 154 -24.57 -2.15 11.17
N TYR A 155 -24.36 -0.92 10.69
CA TYR A 155 -23.12 -0.57 10.00
C TYR A 155 -21.90 -0.76 10.90
N ASN A 156 -20.83 -1.36 10.35
CA ASN A 156 -19.59 -1.59 11.05
C ASN A 156 -18.58 -0.50 10.70
N ASP A 157 -18.43 0.47 11.60
CA ASP A 157 -17.55 1.62 11.48
C ASP A 157 -16.04 1.26 11.49
N LYS A 158 -15.69 -0.02 11.70
CA LYS A 158 -14.32 -0.53 11.63
C LYS A 158 -13.93 -0.97 10.21
N VAL A 159 -14.88 -1.02 9.28
CA VAL A 159 -14.61 -1.36 7.90
C VAL A 159 -14.39 -0.08 7.10
N THR A 160 -13.21 0.04 6.52
CA THR A 160 -12.85 1.15 5.62
C THR A 160 -12.84 0.70 4.17
N THR A 161 -13.23 1.58 3.27
CA THR A 161 -13.29 1.32 1.83
C THR A 161 -12.18 2.05 1.11
N ILE A 162 -11.36 1.31 0.36
CA ILE A 162 -10.26 1.87 -0.44
C ILE A 162 -10.49 1.51 -1.91
N LEU A 163 -10.52 2.51 -2.77
CA LEU A 163 -10.65 2.36 -4.21
C LEU A 163 -9.27 2.28 -4.85
N PHE A 164 -9.05 1.25 -5.66
CA PHE A 164 -7.89 1.12 -6.55
C PHE A 164 -8.37 1.12 -7.99
N ALA A 165 -7.77 1.94 -8.86
CA ALA A 165 -8.11 1.92 -10.26
C ALA A 165 -6.87 2.06 -11.15
N GLY A 166 -6.87 1.31 -12.26
CA GLY A 166 -5.92 1.45 -13.36
C GLY A 166 -6.51 2.36 -14.42
N ILE A 167 -5.83 3.47 -14.72
CA ILE A 167 -6.28 4.47 -15.66
C ILE A 167 -5.55 4.27 -16.99
N ASP A 168 -6.32 4.09 -18.05
CA ASP A 168 -5.79 4.08 -19.41
C ASP A 168 -5.69 5.51 -19.92
N LYS A 169 -4.49 6.08 -19.89
CA LYS A 169 -4.19 7.36 -20.50
C LYS A 169 -3.71 7.10 -21.92
N ASN A 170 -4.49 7.52 -22.89
CA ASN A 170 -3.96 7.73 -24.24
C ASN A 170 -3.03 8.94 -24.18
N THR A 171 -1.73 8.68 -24.05
CA THR A 171 -0.69 9.72 -23.91
C THR A 171 -0.61 10.67 -25.09
N ASP A 172 -1.17 10.27 -26.25
CA ASP A 172 -1.10 11.03 -27.51
C ASP A 172 -2.25 12.02 -27.72
N GLU A 173 -3.33 11.97 -26.89
CA GLU A 173 -4.52 12.80 -27.05
C GLU A 173 -4.98 13.50 -25.77
N HIS A 174 -4.09 13.72 -24.81
CA HIS A 174 -4.47 14.46 -23.61
C HIS A 174 -4.66 15.94 -23.93
N LEU A 175 -5.88 16.27 -24.33
CA LEU A 175 -6.30 17.66 -24.51
C LEU A 175 -6.71 18.21 -23.15
N ASP A 176 -5.82 18.94 -22.50
CA ASP A 176 -6.14 19.66 -21.25
C ASP A 176 -7.45 20.45 -21.39
N GLY A 177 -8.42 20.13 -20.54
CA GLY A 177 -9.72 20.80 -20.50
C GLY A 177 -10.79 20.26 -21.46
N VAL A 178 -10.54 19.17 -22.21
CA VAL A 178 -11.57 18.49 -23.01
C VAL A 178 -12.21 17.37 -22.18
N LEU A 179 -13.51 17.48 -21.92
CA LEU A 179 -14.27 16.47 -21.21
C LEU A 179 -14.23 15.10 -21.90
N GLY A 180 -14.09 14.05 -21.12
CA GLY A 180 -14.04 12.68 -21.62
C GLY A 180 -12.65 12.22 -22.05
N THR A 181 -11.61 13.06 -21.94
CA THR A 181 -10.24 12.74 -22.34
C THR A 181 -9.29 12.47 -21.18
N ALA A 182 -9.75 12.57 -19.94
CA ALA A 182 -8.93 12.40 -18.73
C ALA A 182 -8.49 10.95 -18.45
N GLY A 183 -8.71 10.02 -19.40
CA GLY A 183 -8.44 8.60 -19.25
C GLY A 183 -9.58 7.82 -18.58
N GLN A 184 -9.76 6.59 -19.00
CA GLN A 184 -10.81 5.71 -18.49
C GLN A 184 -10.26 4.80 -17.39
N ALA A 185 -11.09 4.51 -16.37
CA ALA A 185 -10.75 3.54 -15.33
C ALA A 185 -11.00 2.12 -15.88
N ASP A 186 -9.97 1.51 -16.46
CA ASP A 186 -10.05 0.21 -17.14
C ASP A 186 -9.98 -0.99 -16.20
N ALA A 187 -9.45 -0.79 -15.00
CA ALA A 187 -9.43 -1.77 -13.91
C ALA A 187 -9.91 -1.06 -12.63
N ILE A 188 -10.92 -1.62 -11.99
CA ILE A 188 -11.53 -1.02 -10.79
C ILE A 188 -11.66 -2.10 -9.72
N PHE A 189 -10.99 -1.88 -8.59
CA PHE A 189 -11.02 -2.74 -7.42
C PHE A 189 -11.39 -1.94 -6.19
N VAL A 190 -12.28 -2.49 -5.37
CA VAL A 190 -12.68 -1.90 -4.11
C VAL A 190 -12.30 -2.85 -2.99
N MET A 191 -11.42 -2.38 -2.10
CA MET A 191 -11.01 -3.11 -0.91
C MET A 191 -11.85 -2.64 0.27
N ALA A 192 -12.56 -3.57 0.90
CA ALA A 192 -13.16 -3.39 2.21
C ALA A 192 -12.22 -3.99 3.24
N LEU A 193 -11.62 -3.15 4.09
CA LEU A 193 -10.66 -3.56 5.11
C LEU A 193 -11.26 -3.37 6.49
N ASN A 194 -11.42 -4.44 7.25
CA ASN A 194 -11.72 -4.36 8.67
C ASN A 194 -10.44 -4.01 9.43
N THR A 195 -10.38 -2.78 9.94
CA THR A 195 -9.17 -2.23 10.58
C THR A 195 -8.91 -2.80 11.98
N GLU A 196 -9.88 -3.47 12.57
CA GLU A 196 -9.72 -4.13 13.86
C GLU A 196 -9.14 -5.53 13.73
N THR A 197 -9.54 -6.26 12.68
CA THR A 197 -9.13 -7.65 12.46
C THR A 197 -8.05 -7.80 11.37
N GLY A 198 -7.83 -6.77 10.54
CA GLY A 198 -6.96 -6.82 9.36
C GLY A 198 -7.50 -7.68 8.22
N LYS A 199 -8.69 -8.25 8.37
CA LYS A 199 -9.33 -8.98 7.27
C LYS A 199 -9.80 -8.02 6.19
N TYR A 200 -9.63 -8.41 4.95
CA TYR A 200 -10.10 -7.62 3.82
C TYR A 200 -10.86 -8.47 2.81
N LYS A 201 -11.77 -7.82 2.09
CA LYS A 201 -12.39 -8.34 0.88
C LYS A 201 -12.01 -7.43 -0.28
N LEU A 202 -11.67 -8.02 -1.41
CA LEU A 202 -11.35 -7.29 -2.63
C LEU A 202 -12.44 -7.54 -3.66
N MET A 203 -13.17 -6.51 -4.05
CA MET A 203 -14.28 -6.57 -5.00
C MET A 203 -13.85 -5.97 -6.34
N ALA A 204 -13.93 -6.79 -7.40
CA ALA A 204 -13.66 -6.35 -8.76
C ALA A 204 -14.94 -5.84 -9.40
N VAL A 205 -14.89 -4.60 -9.89
CA VAL A 205 -16.00 -3.95 -10.60
C VAL A 205 -15.72 -3.99 -12.10
N SER A 206 -16.66 -4.48 -12.88
CA SER A 206 -16.53 -4.41 -14.35
C SER A 206 -16.49 -2.95 -14.78
N ARG A 207 -15.54 -2.59 -15.67
CA ARG A 207 -15.46 -1.24 -16.24
C ARG A 207 -16.74 -0.82 -16.97
N ASP A 208 -17.47 -1.80 -17.49
CA ASP A 208 -18.69 -1.61 -18.27
C ASP A 208 -19.95 -1.50 -17.38
N THR A 209 -19.79 -1.50 -16.04
CA THR A 209 -20.93 -1.41 -15.10
C THR A 209 -21.68 -0.12 -15.29
N MET A 210 -22.99 -0.24 -15.53
CA MET A 210 -23.90 0.90 -15.72
C MET A 210 -24.29 1.52 -14.39
N VAL A 211 -23.83 2.76 -14.17
CA VAL A 211 -24.04 3.52 -12.93
C VAL A 211 -24.30 5.00 -13.24
N ASP A 212 -24.87 5.72 -12.29
CA ASP A 212 -25.03 7.17 -12.42
C ASP A 212 -23.68 7.87 -12.25
N VAL A 213 -23.21 8.51 -13.32
CA VAL A 213 -21.94 9.23 -13.39
C VAL A 213 -22.21 10.72 -13.44
N ASN A 214 -21.44 11.51 -12.67
CA ASN A 214 -21.53 12.97 -12.74
C ASN A 214 -21.01 13.47 -14.08
N VAL A 215 -21.80 14.30 -14.74
CA VAL A 215 -21.43 14.99 -15.97
C VAL A 215 -21.18 16.45 -15.66
N CYS A 216 -20.07 16.98 -16.19
CA CYS A 216 -19.68 18.37 -16.07
C CYS A 216 -19.71 19.05 -17.45
N ASP A 217 -19.81 20.38 -17.48
CA ASP A 217 -19.60 21.15 -18.71
C ASP A 217 -18.08 21.35 -18.98
N SER A 218 -17.76 21.97 -20.11
CA SER A 218 -16.38 22.28 -20.50
C SER A 218 -15.59 23.16 -19.52
N LEU A 219 -16.28 23.77 -18.57
CA LEU A 219 -15.68 24.55 -17.49
C LEU A 219 -15.53 23.76 -16.18
N GLY A 220 -15.90 22.47 -16.19
CA GLY A 220 -15.88 21.62 -15.00
C GLY A 220 -17.08 21.78 -14.06
N ASN A 221 -18.10 22.56 -14.44
CA ASN A 221 -19.29 22.74 -13.60
C ASN A 221 -20.20 21.51 -13.72
N PHE A 222 -20.69 21.03 -12.58
CA PHE A 222 -21.64 19.93 -12.52
C PHE A 222 -22.96 20.27 -13.25
N LYS A 223 -23.40 19.39 -14.17
CA LYS A 223 -24.63 19.52 -14.96
C LYS A 223 -25.70 18.52 -14.60
N GLY A 224 -25.34 17.45 -13.93
CA GLY A 224 -26.27 16.38 -13.58
C GLY A 224 -25.58 15.02 -13.53
N THR A 225 -26.39 13.98 -13.48
CA THR A 225 -25.91 12.59 -13.57
C THR A 225 -26.52 11.93 -14.80
N GLU A 226 -25.74 11.13 -15.48
CA GLU A 226 -26.16 10.29 -16.58
C GLU A 226 -25.78 8.85 -16.34
N LYS A 227 -26.66 7.92 -16.75
CA LYS A 227 -26.37 6.50 -16.63
C LYS A 227 -25.46 6.06 -17.75
N MET A 228 -24.24 5.67 -17.37
CA MET A 228 -23.19 5.22 -18.31
C MET A 228 -22.24 4.25 -17.66
N GLN A 229 -21.30 3.72 -18.43
CA GLN A 229 -20.26 2.82 -17.93
C GLN A 229 -19.41 3.52 -16.87
N ILE A 230 -19.12 2.84 -15.75
CA ILE A 230 -18.37 3.39 -14.60
C ILE A 230 -16.96 3.84 -14.97
N CYS A 231 -16.32 3.23 -15.97
CA CYS A 231 -14.99 3.63 -16.43
C CYS A 231 -14.95 5.09 -16.92
N LEU A 232 -16.08 5.62 -17.42
CA LEU A 232 -16.18 6.99 -17.90
C LEU A 232 -16.22 8.03 -16.76
N ALA A 233 -16.51 7.60 -15.54
CA ALA A 233 -16.56 8.52 -14.39
C ALA A 233 -15.26 9.29 -14.20
N HIS A 234 -14.09 8.64 -14.41
CA HIS A 234 -12.80 9.29 -14.35
C HIS A 234 -12.57 10.22 -15.55
N ALA A 235 -12.98 9.80 -16.73
CA ALA A 235 -12.79 10.57 -17.96
C ALA A 235 -13.52 11.93 -17.97
N TYR A 236 -14.64 12.06 -17.23
CA TYR A 236 -15.41 13.29 -17.09
C TYR A 236 -14.89 14.27 -16.04
N GLY A 237 -13.64 14.14 -15.62
CA GLY A 237 -12.95 15.06 -14.72
C GLY A 237 -11.74 15.74 -15.36
N ASP A 238 -10.83 16.19 -14.52
CA ASP A 238 -9.59 16.92 -14.87
C ASP A 238 -8.36 16.01 -15.06
N GLY A 239 -8.54 14.69 -15.00
CA GLY A 239 -7.43 13.72 -14.97
C GLY A 239 -6.67 13.70 -13.63
N LYS A 240 -7.15 14.42 -12.63
CA LYS A 240 -6.53 14.60 -11.31
C LYS A 240 -7.56 14.36 -10.20
N GLU A 241 -7.71 15.33 -9.30
CA GLU A 241 -8.57 15.20 -8.12
C GLU A 241 -10.07 15.07 -8.49
N THR A 242 -10.58 15.91 -9.38
CA THR A 242 -11.98 15.88 -9.79
C THR A 242 -12.36 14.56 -10.45
N SER A 243 -11.48 14.00 -11.29
CA SER A 243 -11.66 12.69 -11.92
C SER A 243 -11.77 11.56 -10.88
N ASN A 244 -10.89 11.57 -9.90
CA ASN A 244 -10.88 10.60 -8.82
C ASN A 244 -12.10 10.71 -7.93
N GLU A 245 -12.51 11.93 -7.58
CA GLU A 245 -13.74 12.16 -6.81
C GLU A 245 -15.01 11.74 -7.58
N ASN A 246 -15.08 11.93 -8.89
CA ASN A 246 -16.16 11.41 -9.72
C ASN A 246 -16.23 9.88 -9.69
N LEU A 247 -15.08 9.22 -9.82
CA LEU A 247 -15.00 7.76 -9.74
C LEU A 247 -15.40 7.25 -8.35
N LYS A 248 -14.93 7.88 -7.27
CA LYS A 248 -15.34 7.57 -5.89
C LYS A 248 -16.84 7.63 -5.70
N ARG A 249 -17.46 8.73 -6.19
CA ARG A 249 -18.92 8.93 -6.10
C ARG A 249 -19.68 7.86 -6.87
N SER A 250 -19.22 7.50 -8.06
CA SER A 250 -19.85 6.45 -8.88
C SER A 250 -19.73 5.08 -8.23
N VAL A 251 -18.58 4.78 -7.61
CA VAL A 251 -18.39 3.56 -6.80
C VAL A 251 -19.28 3.57 -5.57
N SER A 252 -19.36 4.68 -4.83
CA SER A 252 -20.25 4.78 -3.66
C SER A 252 -21.72 4.54 -4.05
N ARG A 253 -22.20 5.10 -5.16
CA ARG A 253 -23.56 4.85 -5.66
C ARG A 253 -23.79 3.39 -6.00
N LEU A 254 -22.83 2.75 -6.66
CA LEU A 254 -22.88 1.31 -6.96
C LEU A 254 -22.94 0.48 -5.69
N PHE A 255 -22.21 0.88 -4.66
CA PHE A 255 -22.09 0.23 -3.35
C PHE A 255 -23.15 0.68 -2.35
N PHE A 256 -24.32 1.07 -2.83
CA PHE A 256 -25.50 1.46 -2.00
C PHE A 256 -25.20 2.60 -1.01
N GLY A 257 -24.34 3.53 -1.38
CA GLY A 257 -24.00 4.69 -0.55
C GLY A 257 -22.86 4.43 0.44
N ILE A 258 -22.23 3.27 0.41
CA ILE A 258 -21.02 3.03 1.22
C ILE A 258 -19.94 4.06 0.83
N PRO A 259 -19.43 4.83 1.80
CA PRO A 259 -18.42 5.84 1.52
C PRO A 259 -17.10 5.20 1.08
N VAL A 260 -16.41 5.83 0.12
CA VAL A 260 -15.05 5.47 -0.27
C VAL A 260 -14.09 6.37 0.50
N ASN A 261 -13.38 5.80 1.48
CA ASN A 261 -12.56 6.54 2.46
C ASN A 261 -11.22 7.00 1.89
N ALA A 262 -10.71 6.26 0.91
CA ALA A 262 -9.44 6.56 0.27
C ALA A 262 -9.42 6.02 -1.16
N TYR A 263 -8.56 6.60 -1.99
CA TYR A 263 -8.32 6.08 -3.33
C TYR A 263 -6.84 6.06 -3.68
N MET A 264 -6.51 5.18 -4.61
CA MET A 264 -5.25 5.17 -5.33
C MET A 264 -5.54 4.82 -6.80
N THR A 265 -5.25 5.74 -7.69
CA THR A 265 -5.31 5.50 -9.14
C THR A 265 -3.90 5.46 -9.71
N ILE A 266 -3.68 4.53 -10.62
CA ILE A 266 -2.36 4.25 -11.19
C ILE A 266 -2.51 4.24 -12.70
N ASP A 267 -1.64 4.96 -13.40
CA ASP A 267 -1.55 4.86 -14.86
C ASP A 267 -1.10 3.45 -15.22
N LEU A 268 -1.76 2.83 -16.18
CA LEU A 268 -1.45 1.45 -16.56
C LEU A 268 -0.01 1.27 -17.06
N ASP A 269 0.65 2.34 -17.49
CA ASP A 269 2.07 2.35 -17.85
C ASP A 269 3.00 2.09 -16.64
N ALA A 270 2.50 2.19 -15.40
CA ALA A 270 3.23 1.81 -14.20
C ALA A 270 3.34 0.29 -13.98
N ILE A 271 2.52 -0.52 -14.66
CA ILE A 271 2.49 -1.98 -14.46
C ILE A 271 3.86 -2.62 -14.69
N PRO A 272 4.59 -2.32 -15.80
CA PRO A 272 5.94 -2.82 -15.98
C PRO A 272 6.89 -2.45 -14.84
N VAL A 273 6.80 -1.21 -14.35
CA VAL A 273 7.65 -0.70 -13.26
C VAL A 273 7.38 -1.43 -11.96
N LEU A 274 6.10 -1.57 -11.58
CA LEU A 274 5.68 -2.32 -10.39
C LEU A 274 6.09 -3.79 -10.46
N ASN A 275 5.85 -4.40 -11.62
CA ASN A 275 6.21 -5.80 -11.84
C ASN A 275 7.69 -6.05 -11.63
N ASP A 276 8.53 -5.21 -12.22
CA ASP A 276 9.99 -5.39 -12.16
C ASP A 276 10.54 -5.02 -10.78
N ALA A 277 9.91 -4.07 -10.09
CA ALA A 277 10.31 -3.67 -8.73
C ALA A 277 10.14 -4.81 -7.69
N VAL A 278 9.25 -5.78 -7.95
CA VAL A 278 9.12 -6.98 -7.12
C VAL A 278 9.92 -8.18 -7.67
N GLY A 279 10.75 -7.97 -8.71
CA GLY A 279 11.55 -9.03 -9.35
C GLY A 279 10.80 -9.85 -10.39
N GLY A 280 9.64 -9.36 -10.85
CA GLY A 280 8.73 -10.05 -11.79
C GLY A 280 7.67 -10.88 -11.09
N VAL A 281 6.42 -10.75 -11.50
CA VAL A 281 5.29 -11.47 -10.91
C VAL A 281 5.10 -12.82 -11.59
N THR A 282 5.07 -13.89 -10.79
CA THR A 282 4.84 -15.25 -11.30
C THR A 282 3.36 -15.57 -11.35
N VAL A 283 2.88 -15.91 -12.53
CA VAL A 283 1.47 -16.28 -12.79
C VAL A 283 1.37 -17.65 -13.46
N ASN A 284 0.24 -18.33 -13.27
CA ASN A 284 -0.18 -19.40 -14.13
C ASN A 284 -1.02 -18.78 -15.27
N VAL A 285 -0.58 -18.89 -16.51
CA VAL A 285 -1.25 -18.30 -17.67
C VAL A 285 -2.61 -18.97 -17.87
N ILE A 286 -3.70 -18.24 -17.64
CA ILE A 286 -5.07 -18.79 -17.67
C ILE A 286 -5.72 -18.77 -19.06
N GLU A 287 -5.18 -17.96 -19.97
CA GLU A 287 -5.65 -17.79 -21.34
C GLU A 287 -4.45 -17.82 -22.30
N ASP A 288 -4.64 -18.35 -23.51
CA ASP A 288 -3.59 -18.35 -24.52
C ASP A 288 -3.44 -16.97 -25.14
N LEU A 289 -2.30 -16.34 -24.89
CA LEU A 289 -1.90 -15.04 -25.41
C LEU A 289 -0.62 -15.14 -26.23
N SER A 290 -0.31 -16.34 -26.77
CA SER A 290 0.92 -16.61 -27.52
C SER A 290 1.04 -15.83 -28.83
N ASP A 291 -0.07 -15.27 -29.34
CA ASP A 291 -0.10 -14.32 -30.45
C ASP A 291 0.42 -12.93 -30.10
N LYS A 292 0.42 -12.57 -28.83
CA LYS A 292 0.95 -11.30 -28.29
C LYS A 292 2.34 -11.47 -27.71
N ASP A 293 2.58 -12.58 -27.00
CA ASP A 293 3.86 -12.93 -26.42
C ASP A 293 4.03 -14.46 -26.44
N PRO A 294 5.05 -15.02 -27.10
CA PRO A 294 5.24 -16.47 -27.26
C PRO A 294 5.37 -17.26 -25.95
N GLU A 295 5.70 -16.60 -24.85
CA GLU A 295 5.81 -17.25 -23.54
C GLU A 295 4.46 -17.38 -22.82
N LEU A 296 3.46 -16.56 -23.20
CA LEU A 296 2.15 -16.50 -22.57
C LEU A 296 1.19 -17.59 -23.10
N VAL A 297 1.62 -18.84 -23.02
CA VAL A 297 0.84 -20.02 -23.42
C VAL A 297 -0.02 -20.49 -22.25
N LYS A 298 -1.32 -20.73 -22.49
CA LYS A 298 -2.26 -21.25 -21.48
C LYS A 298 -1.71 -22.44 -20.73
N GLY A 299 -1.79 -22.42 -19.39
CA GLY A 299 -1.34 -23.47 -18.48
C GLY A 299 0.14 -23.43 -18.14
N LYS A 300 0.95 -22.58 -18.76
CA LYS A 300 2.35 -22.36 -18.35
C LYS A 300 2.43 -21.47 -17.13
N THR A 301 3.43 -21.72 -16.28
CA THR A 301 3.82 -20.81 -15.20
C THR A 301 4.94 -19.91 -15.72
N VAL A 302 4.72 -18.60 -15.70
CA VAL A 302 5.64 -17.59 -16.25
C VAL A 302 5.92 -16.52 -15.18
N THR A 303 7.17 -16.13 -15.03
CA THR A 303 7.54 -14.93 -14.26
C THR A 303 7.61 -13.76 -15.25
N LEU A 304 6.56 -12.93 -15.19
CA LEU A 304 6.38 -11.80 -16.12
C LEU A 304 7.47 -10.74 -15.93
N LYS A 305 7.92 -10.12 -17.01
CA LYS A 305 8.95 -9.09 -17.02
C LYS A 305 8.54 -7.88 -17.84
N GLY A 306 8.76 -6.68 -17.31
CA GLY A 306 8.52 -5.45 -18.03
C GLY A 306 7.15 -5.42 -18.69
N LYS A 307 7.12 -5.10 -19.99
CA LYS A 307 5.88 -5.03 -20.79
C LYS A 307 5.09 -6.33 -20.92
N GLN A 308 5.69 -7.50 -20.65
CA GLN A 308 4.97 -8.76 -20.62
C GLN A 308 3.87 -8.77 -19.55
N ALA A 309 4.13 -8.13 -18.38
CA ALA A 309 3.13 -7.97 -17.33
C ALA A 309 1.95 -7.10 -17.80
N GLU A 310 2.23 -5.99 -18.46
CA GLU A 310 1.22 -5.14 -19.07
C GLU A 310 0.41 -5.90 -20.13
N THR A 311 1.07 -6.60 -21.05
CA THR A 311 0.42 -7.45 -22.05
C THR A 311 -0.51 -8.46 -21.39
N TYR A 312 -0.06 -9.16 -20.32
CA TYR A 312 -0.87 -10.16 -19.64
C TYR A 312 -2.16 -9.58 -19.02
N VAL A 313 -2.12 -8.39 -18.42
CA VAL A 313 -3.28 -7.80 -17.71
C VAL A 313 -4.17 -6.93 -18.60
N ARG A 314 -3.66 -6.39 -19.75
CA ARG A 314 -4.40 -5.47 -20.62
C ARG A 314 -5.02 -6.13 -21.83
N THR A 315 -4.39 -7.16 -22.39
CA THR A 315 -4.85 -7.78 -23.64
C THR A 315 -6.32 -8.17 -23.56
N ARG A 316 -7.05 -7.85 -24.59
CA ARG A 316 -8.40 -8.36 -24.89
C ARG A 316 -8.52 -8.53 -26.40
N ASP A 317 -9.27 -9.52 -26.81
CA ASP A 317 -9.70 -9.65 -28.20
C ASP A 317 -10.93 -8.77 -28.40
N ILE A 318 -10.77 -7.67 -29.13
CA ILE A 318 -11.88 -6.74 -29.42
C ILE A 318 -12.91 -7.31 -30.37
N TYR A 319 -12.55 -8.40 -31.09
CA TYR A 319 -13.43 -9.14 -31.97
C TYR A 319 -13.95 -10.43 -31.32
N GLY A 320 -13.55 -10.69 -30.05
CA GLY A 320 -14.00 -11.85 -29.29
C GLY A 320 -15.43 -11.73 -28.80
N ASP A 321 -15.89 -12.78 -28.16
CA ASP A 321 -17.22 -12.85 -27.57
C ASP A 321 -17.36 -11.95 -26.33
N GLU A 322 -18.57 -11.89 -25.77
CA GLU A 322 -18.92 -11.11 -24.56
C GLU A 322 -18.08 -11.48 -23.32
N ASN A 323 -17.40 -12.62 -23.38
CA ASN A 323 -16.64 -13.17 -22.26
C ASN A 323 -15.23 -12.56 -22.12
N GLN A 324 -14.76 -11.79 -23.10
CA GLN A 324 -13.40 -11.24 -23.12
C GLN A 324 -13.08 -10.32 -21.95
N ASN A 325 -14.04 -9.50 -21.52
CA ASN A 325 -13.87 -8.67 -20.33
C ASN A 325 -13.75 -9.51 -19.05
N ASN A 326 -14.50 -10.61 -18.95
CA ASN A 326 -14.42 -11.55 -17.82
C ASN A 326 -13.04 -12.23 -17.77
N LEU A 327 -12.52 -12.71 -18.93
CA LEU A 327 -11.19 -13.32 -19.01
C LEU A 327 -10.09 -12.33 -18.62
N ARG A 328 -10.20 -11.06 -19.06
CA ARG A 328 -9.28 -10.02 -18.62
C ARG A 328 -9.34 -9.80 -17.12
N MET A 329 -10.51 -9.71 -16.51
CA MET A 329 -10.68 -9.56 -15.07
C MET A 329 -10.06 -10.76 -14.29
N GLU A 330 -10.21 -11.98 -14.79
CA GLU A 330 -9.59 -13.16 -14.18
C GLU A 330 -8.05 -13.10 -14.27
N ARG A 331 -7.48 -12.62 -15.38
CA ARG A 331 -6.03 -12.41 -15.51
C ARG A 331 -5.54 -11.31 -14.54
N GLN A 332 -6.27 -10.21 -14.43
CA GLN A 332 -5.98 -9.14 -13.47
C GLN A 332 -6.02 -9.64 -12.04
N LYS A 333 -7.03 -10.46 -11.69
CA LYS A 333 -7.13 -11.13 -10.39
C LYS A 333 -5.93 -12.03 -10.11
N SER A 334 -5.59 -12.90 -11.05
CA SER A 334 -4.44 -13.81 -10.94
C SER A 334 -3.12 -13.04 -10.73
N TYR A 335 -2.90 -12.00 -11.51
CA TYR A 335 -1.74 -11.13 -11.40
C TYR A 335 -1.69 -10.41 -10.04
N LEU A 336 -2.79 -9.77 -9.64
CA LEU A 336 -2.86 -8.99 -8.41
C LEU A 336 -2.63 -9.86 -7.17
N ASN A 337 -3.22 -11.05 -7.11
CA ASN A 337 -2.99 -12.00 -6.03
C ASN A 337 -1.52 -12.42 -5.93
N SER A 338 -0.90 -12.72 -7.07
CA SER A 338 0.53 -13.07 -7.10
C SER A 338 1.42 -11.90 -6.70
N PHE A 339 1.10 -10.69 -7.19
CA PHE A 339 1.81 -9.46 -6.84
C PHE A 339 1.74 -9.17 -5.34
N ILE A 340 0.55 -9.24 -4.74
CA ILE A 340 0.36 -9.03 -3.30
C ILE A 340 1.17 -10.04 -2.49
N LYS A 341 1.07 -11.34 -2.81
CA LYS A 341 1.83 -12.39 -2.11
C LYS A 341 3.33 -12.17 -2.17
N GLN A 342 3.84 -11.80 -3.35
CA GLN A 342 5.26 -11.56 -3.56
C GLN A 342 5.73 -10.31 -2.82
N THR A 343 4.97 -9.21 -2.90
CA THR A 343 5.24 -7.96 -2.16
C THR A 343 5.30 -8.20 -0.65
N LEU A 344 4.35 -8.99 -0.11
CA LEU A 344 4.36 -9.35 1.31
C LEU A 344 5.57 -10.19 1.72
N ALA A 345 5.97 -11.13 0.86
CA ALA A 345 7.16 -11.95 1.11
C ALA A 345 8.42 -11.07 1.13
N LEU A 346 8.53 -10.11 0.21
CA LEU A 346 9.63 -9.14 0.18
C LEU A 346 9.59 -8.19 1.38
N THR A 347 8.40 -7.69 1.76
CA THR A 347 8.23 -6.80 2.92
C THR A 347 8.64 -7.47 4.24
N LYS A 348 8.45 -8.78 4.37
CA LYS A 348 8.94 -9.55 5.53
C LYS A 348 10.47 -9.62 5.59
N GLN A 349 11.16 -9.52 4.45
CA GLN A 349 12.62 -9.52 4.37
C GLN A 349 13.17 -8.10 4.53
N ASP A 350 12.49 -7.12 3.92
CA ASP A 350 12.83 -5.70 3.96
C ASP A 350 11.57 -4.87 4.14
N ILE A 351 11.40 -4.29 5.33
CA ILE A 351 10.25 -3.46 5.69
C ILE A 351 10.14 -2.17 4.86
N SER A 352 11.21 -1.77 4.18
CA SER A 352 11.19 -0.61 3.27
C SER A 352 10.56 -0.90 1.92
N THR A 353 10.28 -2.17 1.59
CA THR A 353 9.72 -2.59 0.30
C THR A 353 8.47 -1.79 -0.12
N PRO A 354 7.44 -1.59 0.73
CA PRO A 354 6.24 -0.84 0.32
C PRO A 354 6.54 0.61 -0.04
N ILE A 355 7.43 1.27 0.71
CA ILE A 355 7.78 2.67 0.43
C ILE A 355 8.62 2.78 -0.85
N ASN A 356 9.51 1.82 -1.10
CA ASN A 356 10.30 1.76 -2.32
C ASN A 356 9.41 1.53 -3.54
N LEU A 357 8.42 0.62 -3.44
CA LEU A 357 7.41 0.40 -4.47
C LEU A 357 6.61 1.67 -4.74
N TYR A 358 6.09 2.33 -3.70
CA TYR A 358 5.36 3.58 -3.84
C TYR A 358 6.21 4.64 -4.55
N ASN A 359 7.44 4.84 -4.12
CA ASN A 359 8.35 5.82 -4.73
C ASN A 359 8.65 5.51 -6.21
N SER A 360 8.71 4.23 -6.60
CA SER A 360 8.97 3.83 -7.99
C SER A 360 7.83 4.18 -8.95
N ILE A 361 6.61 4.38 -8.43
CA ILE A 361 5.41 4.69 -9.22
C ILE A 361 4.78 6.03 -8.88
N ALA A 362 5.43 6.86 -8.05
CA ALA A 362 4.84 8.11 -7.57
C ALA A 362 4.37 9.02 -8.71
N ASP A 363 5.12 9.10 -9.81
CA ASP A 363 4.78 9.91 -10.98
C ASP A 363 3.57 9.38 -11.76
N TYR A 364 3.30 8.08 -11.64
CA TYR A 364 2.17 7.38 -12.27
C TYR A 364 0.95 7.27 -11.35
N THR A 365 1.03 7.77 -10.13
CA THR A 365 0.02 7.55 -9.10
C THR A 365 -0.67 8.85 -8.71
N ARG A 366 -2.00 8.78 -8.49
CA ARG A 366 -2.78 9.81 -7.80
C ARG A 366 -3.50 9.17 -6.63
N THR A 367 -3.37 9.77 -5.45
CA THR A 367 -3.94 9.21 -4.22
C THR A 367 -4.22 10.29 -3.20
N ASP A 368 -5.24 10.09 -2.38
CA ASP A 368 -5.51 10.85 -1.15
C ASP A 368 -4.95 10.14 0.10
N ILE A 369 -4.19 9.07 -0.09
CA ILE A 369 -3.54 8.31 0.99
C ILE A 369 -2.24 9.02 1.37
N ASP A 370 -2.29 9.85 2.40
CA ASP A 370 -1.13 10.54 2.94
C ASP A 370 -0.27 9.64 3.86
N ALA A 371 0.84 10.17 4.35
CA ALA A 371 1.76 9.44 5.22
C ALA A 371 1.09 8.94 6.51
N SER A 372 0.08 9.65 7.02
CA SER A 372 -0.68 9.25 8.22
C SER A 372 -1.56 8.05 7.93
N LYS A 373 -2.31 8.07 6.82
CA LYS A 373 -3.13 6.94 6.36
C LYS A 373 -2.25 5.71 6.07
N ILE A 374 -1.12 5.90 5.37
CA ILE A 374 -0.16 4.80 5.09
C ILE A 374 0.33 4.18 6.39
N SER A 375 0.77 5.00 7.37
CA SER A 375 1.28 4.52 8.66
C SER A 375 0.23 3.72 9.42
N TYR A 376 -1.01 4.20 9.44
CA TYR A 376 -2.12 3.50 10.10
C TYR A 376 -2.44 2.17 9.40
N LEU A 377 -2.65 2.19 8.08
CA LEU A 377 -2.96 0.99 7.30
C LEU A 377 -1.83 -0.06 7.41
N ALA A 378 -0.57 0.37 7.32
CA ALA A 378 0.57 -0.51 7.51
C ALA A 378 0.56 -1.16 8.91
N SER A 379 0.20 -0.41 9.96
CA SER A 379 0.09 -0.96 11.32
C SER A 379 -1.00 -2.04 11.43
N VAL A 380 -2.14 -1.85 10.78
CA VAL A 380 -3.23 -2.84 10.72
C VAL A 380 -2.74 -4.13 10.07
N PHE A 381 -2.06 -4.03 8.93
CA PHE A 381 -1.54 -5.20 8.22
C PHE A 381 -0.40 -5.91 8.97
N LEU A 382 0.48 -5.17 9.63
CA LEU A 382 1.58 -5.76 10.42
C LEU A 382 1.06 -6.52 11.65
N GLN A 383 -0.02 -6.05 12.27
CA GLN A 383 -0.60 -6.70 13.45
C GLN A 383 -1.38 -7.96 13.12
N ASN A 384 -2.13 -7.95 12.01
CA ASN A 384 -3.14 -8.96 11.71
C ASN A 384 -2.74 -9.88 10.54
N GLY A 385 -1.72 -9.51 9.77
CA GLY A 385 -1.34 -10.20 8.54
C GLY A 385 -2.32 -9.92 7.38
N PHE A 386 -2.10 -10.62 6.28
CA PHE A 386 -3.00 -10.59 5.12
C PHE A 386 -3.84 -11.86 5.09
N SER A 387 -5.12 -11.72 4.82
CA SER A 387 -6.02 -12.84 4.55
C SER A 387 -5.74 -13.48 3.19
N SER A 388 -6.22 -14.71 3.01
CA SER A 388 -5.98 -15.54 1.84
C SER A 388 -6.92 -15.23 0.67
N ASP A 389 -6.72 -15.92 -0.45
CA ASP A 389 -7.37 -15.73 -1.76
C ASP A 389 -8.91 -15.86 -1.80
N GLU A 390 -9.54 -16.33 -0.74
CA GLU A 390 -10.99 -16.57 -0.69
C GLU A 390 -11.83 -15.29 -0.65
N ASP A 391 -11.17 -14.14 -0.45
CA ASP A 391 -11.83 -12.85 -0.26
C ASP A 391 -11.86 -11.98 -1.53
N PHE A 392 -11.58 -12.56 -2.72
CA PHE A 392 -11.69 -11.86 -3.99
C PHE A 392 -13.04 -12.11 -4.65
N ILE A 393 -13.88 -11.09 -4.75
CA ILE A 393 -15.25 -11.14 -5.24
C ILE A 393 -15.38 -10.33 -6.54
N LYS A 394 -15.98 -10.91 -7.56
CA LYS A 394 -16.51 -10.13 -8.69
C LYS A 394 -17.88 -9.60 -8.30
N VAL A 395 -18.13 -8.30 -8.50
CA VAL A 395 -19.49 -7.74 -8.34
C VAL A 395 -20.45 -8.50 -9.25
N PRO A 396 -21.52 -9.11 -8.69
CA PRO A 396 -22.43 -9.96 -9.46
C PRO A 396 -23.25 -9.15 -10.47
N GLY A 397 -23.56 -9.76 -11.59
CA GLY A 397 -24.33 -9.15 -12.67
C GLY A 397 -24.09 -9.84 -14.00
N GLU A 398 -24.65 -9.30 -15.04
CA GLU A 398 -24.59 -9.82 -16.41
C GLU A 398 -24.17 -8.75 -17.43
N THR A 399 -23.53 -9.19 -18.50
CA THR A 399 -23.17 -8.35 -19.64
C THR A 399 -24.30 -8.42 -20.67
N VAL A 400 -24.74 -7.27 -21.14
CA VAL A 400 -25.70 -7.14 -22.22
C VAL A 400 -25.03 -6.34 -23.35
N LEU A 401 -25.23 -6.76 -24.59
CA LEU A 401 -24.80 -5.97 -25.76
C LEU A 401 -25.78 -4.81 -25.95
N GLY A 402 -25.31 -3.60 -25.63
CA GLY A 402 -26.02 -2.37 -25.97
C GLY A 402 -25.90 -2.03 -27.46
N GLU A 403 -26.49 -0.92 -27.87
CA GLU A 403 -26.44 -0.49 -29.29
C GLU A 403 -25.01 -0.24 -29.81
N LYS A 404 -24.10 0.19 -28.95
CA LYS A 404 -22.72 0.60 -29.31
C LYS A 404 -21.64 -0.10 -28.51
N TYR A 405 -21.93 -0.46 -27.25
CA TYR A 405 -20.93 -0.97 -26.30
C TYR A 405 -21.52 -2.09 -25.47
N ALA A 406 -20.67 -2.91 -24.87
CA ALA A 406 -21.07 -3.84 -23.83
C ALA A 406 -21.47 -3.05 -22.58
N GLU A 407 -22.57 -3.44 -21.96
CA GLU A 407 -23.12 -2.86 -20.74
C GLU A 407 -23.20 -3.94 -19.66
N TYR A 408 -22.70 -3.66 -18.46
CA TYR A 408 -22.77 -4.60 -17.35
C TYR A 408 -23.82 -4.13 -16.33
N TYR A 409 -24.84 -4.94 -16.13
CA TYR A 409 -25.91 -4.67 -15.17
C TYR A 409 -25.72 -5.50 -13.93
N THR A 410 -25.54 -4.84 -12.79
CA THR A 410 -25.35 -5.47 -11.49
C THR A 410 -26.63 -6.17 -11.01
N ASP A 411 -26.52 -7.42 -10.54
CA ASP A 411 -27.56 -8.04 -9.73
C ASP A 411 -27.57 -7.35 -8.35
N ARG A 412 -28.49 -6.40 -8.20
CA ARG A 412 -28.55 -5.54 -7.02
C ARG A 412 -28.85 -6.30 -5.74
N ASP A 413 -29.70 -7.33 -5.80
CA ASP A 413 -30.08 -8.11 -4.62
C ASP A 413 -28.95 -9.05 -4.17
N GLU A 414 -28.28 -9.70 -5.10
CA GLU A 414 -27.10 -10.52 -4.80
C GLU A 414 -25.95 -9.66 -4.31
N PHE A 415 -25.69 -8.56 -4.96
CA PHE A 415 -24.63 -7.65 -4.53
C PHE A 415 -24.91 -7.04 -3.15
N PHE A 416 -26.17 -6.70 -2.88
CA PHE A 416 -26.53 -6.16 -1.57
C PHE A 416 -26.29 -7.14 -0.41
N LYS A 417 -26.48 -8.45 -0.62
CA LYS A 417 -26.13 -9.47 0.36
C LYS A 417 -24.61 -9.45 0.66
N ILE A 418 -23.78 -9.27 -0.38
CA ILE A 418 -22.32 -9.14 -0.24
C ILE A 418 -21.98 -7.88 0.56
N ILE A 419 -22.67 -6.76 0.28
CA ILE A 419 -22.50 -5.50 1.02
C ILE A 419 -22.88 -5.67 2.50
N LEU A 420 -24.01 -6.31 2.80
CA LEU A 420 -24.42 -6.60 4.18
C LEU A 420 -23.38 -7.44 4.92
N ASP A 421 -22.92 -8.52 4.30
CA ASP A 421 -21.91 -9.41 4.89
C ASP A 421 -20.54 -8.73 5.07
N THR A 422 -20.27 -7.71 4.29
CA THR A 422 -18.97 -7.02 4.29
C THR A 422 -18.94 -5.84 5.26
N TYR A 423 -19.97 -5.00 5.24
CA TYR A 423 -19.99 -3.71 5.90
C TYR A 423 -20.93 -3.62 7.09
N TYR A 424 -21.68 -4.67 7.39
CA TYR A 424 -22.65 -4.65 8.47
C TYR A 424 -22.48 -5.84 9.40
N THR A 425 -22.96 -5.68 10.61
CA THR A 425 -23.07 -6.76 11.59
C THR A 425 -24.54 -7.02 11.86
N LYS A 426 -24.98 -8.28 11.74
CA LYS A 426 -26.33 -8.69 12.08
C LYS A 426 -26.56 -8.48 13.57
N VAL A 427 -27.70 -7.86 13.90
CA VAL A 427 -28.13 -7.58 15.27
C VAL A 427 -29.18 -8.63 15.67
N GLU A 428 -29.01 -9.24 16.84
CA GLU A 428 -29.95 -10.23 17.37
C GLU A 428 -31.25 -9.58 17.85
#